data_6665b0c0053193bafd92415c6896da38
#
_entry.id   6665b0c0053193bafd92415c6896da38
#
_cell.length_a   1.000
_cell.length_b   1.000
_cell.length_c   1.000
_cell.angle_alpha   90.00
_cell.angle_beta   90.00
_cell.angle_gamma   90.00
#
_symmetry.space_group_name_H-M   'P 1'
#
loop_
_entity.id
_entity.type
_entity.pdbx_description
1 polymer ?
#
loop_
_entity_poly.entity_id
_entity_poly.type
_entity_poly.pdbx_seq_one_letter_code
_entity_poly.pdbx_strand_id
1 'polypeptide(L)'
;LILIGRLKTEYLGALRQNTQIPIVYLDFYDEHQMSDAVISNSYYGTYMLTNYLIEHGHEKIAYVGTLLFTASITDRYFGYRKSMLEHGIEVPQEWIISDRDMECGVVKVDIHPDQMKDMPTAFVCNSDLTASMVINQLEEQGYRVPQDFSVDGFDNYLFPGLCDVEIT
;
A
#
# COMPACT_ATOMS: atom_id res chain seq x y z
N LEU A 1 5.81 -8.29 -26.02
CA LEU A 1 5.71 -6.95 -25.42
C LEU A 1 5.45 -7.08 -23.93
N ILE A 2 6.29 -6.46 -23.10
CA ILE A 2 6.07 -6.40 -21.65
C ILE A 2 5.55 -5.02 -21.32
N LEU A 3 4.42 -4.96 -20.62
CA LEU A 3 3.81 -3.73 -20.13
C LEU A 3 3.98 -3.68 -18.61
N ILE A 4 4.52 -2.58 -18.10
CA ILE A 4 4.86 -2.41 -16.69
C ILE A 4 3.95 -1.36 -16.05
N GLY A 5 3.39 -1.68 -14.89
CA GLY A 5 2.53 -0.79 -14.13
C GLY A 5 1.13 -0.61 -14.74
N ARG A 6 0.25 0.10 -14.02
CA ARG A 6 -1.14 0.29 -14.43
C ARG A 6 -1.26 1.16 -15.67
N LEU A 7 -1.96 0.67 -16.68
CA LEU A 7 -2.35 1.41 -17.87
C LEU A 7 -3.88 1.54 -17.94
N LYS A 8 -4.37 2.57 -18.60
CA LYS A 8 -5.81 2.75 -18.81
C LYS A 8 -6.35 1.66 -19.73
N THR A 9 -7.55 1.15 -19.43
CA THR A 9 -8.20 0.06 -20.18
C THR A 9 -8.37 0.37 -21.67
N GLU A 10 -8.68 1.64 -22.02
CA GLU A 10 -8.80 2.06 -23.41
C GLU A 10 -7.47 1.93 -24.17
N TYR A 11 -6.36 2.25 -23.49
CA TYR A 11 -5.02 2.10 -24.08
C TYR A 11 -4.65 0.63 -24.30
N LEU A 12 -4.95 -0.23 -23.34
CA LEU A 12 -4.74 -1.68 -23.47
C LEU A 12 -5.57 -2.26 -24.60
N GLY A 13 -6.83 -1.82 -24.72
CA GLY A 13 -7.72 -2.20 -25.83
C GLY A 13 -7.15 -1.78 -27.19
N ALA A 14 -6.68 -0.54 -27.32
CA ALA A 14 -6.07 -0.02 -28.54
C ALA A 14 -4.77 -0.77 -28.90
N LEU A 15 -3.92 -1.07 -27.94
CA LEU A 15 -2.71 -1.89 -28.17
C LEU A 15 -3.06 -3.26 -28.73
N ARG A 16 -4.03 -3.97 -28.17
CA ARG A 16 -4.42 -5.31 -28.63
C ARG A 16 -5.02 -5.31 -30.01
N GLN A 17 -5.79 -4.29 -30.37
CA GLN A 17 -6.36 -4.17 -31.71
C GLN A 17 -5.30 -3.90 -32.77
N ASN A 18 -4.18 -3.29 -32.40
CA ASN A 18 -3.15 -2.84 -33.34
C ASN A 18 -1.86 -3.67 -33.31
N THR A 19 -1.79 -4.75 -32.49
CA THR A 19 -0.61 -5.62 -32.46
C THR A 19 -0.97 -7.10 -32.41
N GLN A 20 -0.17 -7.91 -33.06
CA GLN A 20 -0.20 -9.38 -33.00
C GLN A 20 0.89 -9.94 -32.05
N ILE A 21 1.68 -9.06 -31.45
CA ILE A 21 2.77 -9.46 -30.54
C ILE A 21 2.14 -9.95 -29.21
N PRO A 22 2.59 -11.11 -28.69
CA PRO A 22 2.18 -11.53 -27.36
C PRO A 22 2.45 -10.45 -26.31
N ILE A 23 1.49 -10.22 -25.43
CA ILE A 23 1.56 -9.20 -24.37
C ILE A 23 1.61 -9.90 -23.02
N VAL A 24 2.57 -9.50 -22.18
CA VAL A 24 2.67 -9.91 -20.77
C VAL A 24 2.61 -8.67 -19.90
N TYR A 25 1.76 -8.69 -18.90
CA TYR A 25 1.68 -7.64 -17.88
C TYR A 25 2.70 -7.92 -16.77
N LEU A 26 3.36 -6.86 -16.30
CA LEU A 26 4.27 -6.92 -15.17
C LEU A 26 3.81 -5.95 -14.08
N ASP A 27 3.63 -6.49 -12.87
CA ASP A 27 3.17 -5.79 -11.67
C ASP A 27 1.73 -5.23 -11.75
N PHE A 28 0.92 -5.73 -12.69
CA PHE A 28 -0.51 -5.46 -12.73
C PHE A 28 -1.24 -6.56 -13.51
N TYR A 29 -2.55 -6.61 -13.37
CA TYR A 29 -3.47 -7.37 -14.21
C TYR A 29 -4.69 -6.51 -14.57
N ASP A 30 -5.40 -6.88 -15.62
CA ASP A 30 -6.63 -6.24 -16.04
C ASP A 30 -7.73 -7.31 -16.18
N GLU A 31 -8.81 -7.18 -15.44
CA GLU A 31 -9.89 -8.17 -15.42
C GLU A 31 -10.69 -8.21 -16.72
N HIS A 32 -10.63 -7.14 -17.51
CA HIS A 32 -11.36 -7.00 -18.78
C HIS A 32 -10.50 -7.38 -19.99
N GLN A 33 -9.19 -7.42 -19.85
CA GLN A 33 -8.22 -7.67 -20.92
C GLN A 33 -7.29 -8.81 -20.53
N MET A 34 -7.74 -10.06 -20.75
CA MET A 34 -6.96 -11.25 -20.41
C MET A 34 -5.61 -11.28 -21.14
N SER A 35 -4.53 -11.28 -20.38
CA SER A 35 -3.15 -11.51 -20.81
C SER A 35 -2.43 -12.28 -19.71
N ASP A 36 -1.33 -12.92 -20.07
CA ASP A 36 -0.43 -13.43 -19.03
C ASP A 36 0.08 -12.27 -18.18
N ALA A 37 0.19 -12.49 -16.89
CA ALA A 37 0.67 -11.48 -15.95
C ALA A 37 1.68 -12.09 -14.96
N VAL A 38 2.70 -11.31 -14.63
CA VAL A 38 3.63 -11.59 -13.53
C VAL A 38 3.40 -10.51 -12.48
N ILE A 39 2.94 -10.91 -11.31
CA ILE A 39 2.59 -10.00 -10.21
C ILE A 39 3.33 -10.36 -8.93
N SER A 40 3.58 -9.36 -8.08
CA SER A 40 4.01 -9.57 -6.70
C SER A 40 2.88 -10.21 -5.90
N ASN A 41 3.21 -11.06 -4.94
CA ASN A 41 2.20 -11.60 -4.02
C ASN A 41 1.84 -10.54 -2.96
N SER A 42 1.20 -9.48 -3.41
CA SER A 42 0.80 -8.31 -2.63
C SER A 42 -0.03 -8.67 -1.41
N TYR A 43 -0.99 -9.57 -1.57
CA TYR A 43 -1.85 -10.06 -0.50
C TYR A 43 -1.04 -10.75 0.62
N TYR A 44 -0.20 -11.72 0.25
CA TYR A 44 0.55 -12.49 1.25
C TYR A 44 1.65 -11.67 1.92
N GLY A 45 2.34 -10.82 1.16
CA GLY A 45 3.37 -9.94 1.72
C GLY A 45 2.81 -9.02 2.81
N THR A 46 1.72 -8.32 2.53
CA THR A 46 1.10 -7.43 3.54
C THR A 46 0.46 -8.21 4.70
N TYR A 47 -0.08 -9.41 4.44
CA TYR A 47 -0.52 -10.30 5.51
C TYR A 47 0.63 -10.63 6.48
N MET A 48 1.82 -10.95 5.96
CA MET A 48 3.00 -11.22 6.79
C MET A 48 3.47 -10.00 7.57
N LEU A 49 3.54 -8.82 6.94
CA LEU A 49 3.91 -7.57 7.60
C LEU A 49 2.94 -7.22 8.73
N THR A 50 1.65 -7.36 8.50
CA THR A 50 0.62 -7.09 9.53
C THR A 50 0.74 -8.08 10.70
N ASN A 51 0.95 -9.37 10.42
CA ASN A 51 1.20 -10.36 11.47
C ASN A 51 2.45 -10.03 12.28
N TYR A 52 3.52 -9.60 11.62
CA TYR A 52 4.74 -9.17 12.30
C TYR A 52 4.47 -8.06 13.32
N LEU A 53 3.71 -7.03 12.95
CA LEU A 53 3.31 -5.97 13.88
C LEU A 53 2.48 -6.49 15.05
N ILE A 54 1.52 -7.38 14.79
CA ILE A 54 0.67 -7.99 15.84
C ILE A 54 1.52 -8.84 16.80
N GLU A 55 2.44 -9.64 16.28
CA GLU A 55 3.38 -10.44 17.08
C GLU A 55 4.29 -9.58 17.96
N HIS A 56 4.53 -8.32 17.58
CA HIS A 56 5.26 -7.32 18.37
C HIS A 56 4.36 -6.48 19.29
N GLY A 57 3.10 -6.88 19.44
CA GLY A 57 2.17 -6.32 20.44
C GLY A 57 1.31 -5.16 19.95
N HIS A 58 1.28 -4.88 18.63
CA HIS A 58 0.37 -3.87 18.08
C HIS A 58 -1.02 -4.46 17.86
N GLU A 59 -2.04 -3.84 18.47
CA GLU A 59 -3.46 -4.16 18.24
C GLU A 59 -4.18 -3.05 17.48
N LYS A 60 -3.60 -1.85 17.43
CA LYS A 60 -4.14 -0.67 16.76
C LYS A 60 -3.27 -0.35 15.56
N ILE A 61 -3.64 -0.92 14.42
CA ILE A 61 -2.85 -0.84 13.19
C ILE A 61 -3.70 -0.22 12.09
N ALA A 62 -3.26 0.91 11.53
CA ALA A 62 -3.92 1.55 10.41
C ALA A 62 -3.30 1.09 9.07
N TYR A 63 -4.12 1.08 8.01
CA TYR A 63 -3.67 0.84 6.65
C TYR A 63 -3.62 2.15 5.87
N VAL A 64 -2.51 2.40 5.16
CA VAL A 64 -2.34 3.59 4.33
C VAL A 64 -2.21 3.19 2.86
N GLY A 65 -3.26 3.45 2.09
CA GLY A 65 -3.34 3.11 0.68
C GLY A 65 -4.73 3.39 0.10
N THR A 66 -4.78 4.00 -1.06
CA THR A 66 -6.03 4.34 -1.74
C THR A 66 -6.61 3.10 -2.41
N LEU A 67 -7.70 2.58 -1.84
CA LEU A 67 -8.36 1.38 -2.34
C LEU A 67 -8.88 1.58 -3.76
N LEU A 68 -8.85 0.52 -4.56
CA LEU A 68 -9.29 0.48 -5.96
C LEU A 68 -8.47 1.36 -6.93
N PHE A 69 -7.42 2.02 -6.45
CA PHE A 69 -6.54 2.76 -7.35
C PHE A 69 -5.73 1.82 -8.24
N THR A 70 -5.16 0.74 -7.67
CA THR A 70 -4.57 -0.39 -8.41
C THR A 70 -5.01 -1.71 -7.77
N ALA A 71 -4.92 -2.81 -8.52
CA ALA A 71 -5.16 -4.14 -7.98
C ALA A 71 -4.19 -4.45 -6.84
N SER A 72 -2.89 -4.17 -7.01
CA SER A 72 -1.87 -4.44 -6.00
C SER A 72 -2.13 -3.72 -4.66
N ILE A 73 -2.56 -2.45 -4.68
CA ILE A 73 -2.92 -1.72 -3.45
C ILE A 73 -4.12 -2.38 -2.76
N THR A 74 -5.11 -2.81 -3.54
CA THR A 74 -6.31 -3.48 -3.01
C THR A 74 -5.98 -4.86 -2.46
N ASP A 75 -5.11 -5.62 -3.14
CA ASP A 75 -4.66 -6.93 -2.67
C ASP A 75 -3.85 -6.80 -1.35
N ARG A 76 -2.99 -5.77 -1.24
CA ARG A 76 -2.27 -5.44 0.01
C ARG A 76 -3.25 -5.16 1.15
N TYR A 77 -4.29 -4.37 0.89
CA TYR A 77 -5.35 -4.12 1.87
C TYR A 77 -6.04 -5.41 2.33
N PHE A 78 -6.36 -6.32 1.43
CA PHE A 78 -6.99 -7.59 1.82
C PHE A 78 -6.05 -8.48 2.62
N GLY A 79 -4.74 -8.43 2.38
CA GLY A 79 -3.75 -9.09 3.23
C GLY A 79 -3.76 -8.55 4.66
N TYR A 80 -3.74 -7.23 4.82
CA TYR A 80 -3.90 -6.56 6.10
C TYR A 80 -5.21 -6.94 6.79
N ARG A 81 -6.34 -6.84 6.08
CA ARG A 81 -7.67 -7.17 6.63
C ARG A 81 -7.77 -8.62 7.10
N LYS A 82 -7.17 -9.55 6.37
CA LYS A 82 -7.15 -10.96 6.77
C LYS A 82 -6.42 -11.15 8.09
N SER A 83 -5.23 -10.57 8.24
CA SER A 83 -4.47 -10.65 9.47
C SER A 83 -5.24 -10.09 10.67
N MET A 84 -5.80 -8.88 10.54
CA MET A 84 -6.61 -8.27 11.59
C MET A 84 -7.81 -9.15 11.98
N LEU A 85 -8.51 -9.71 10.97
CA LEU A 85 -9.65 -10.59 11.20
C LEU A 85 -9.28 -11.88 11.93
N GLU A 86 -8.18 -12.53 11.57
CA GLU A 86 -7.70 -13.77 12.22
C GLU A 86 -7.33 -13.55 13.69
N HIS A 87 -6.90 -12.34 14.04
CA HIS A 87 -6.58 -11.96 15.41
C HIS A 87 -7.76 -11.33 16.16
N GLY A 88 -8.95 -11.25 15.55
CA GLY A 88 -10.14 -10.68 16.16
C GLY A 88 -10.08 -9.18 16.39
N ILE A 89 -9.22 -8.46 15.65
CA ILE A 89 -9.03 -7.03 15.77
C ILE A 89 -10.02 -6.32 14.84
N GLU A 90 -10.89 -5.47 15.40
CA GLU A 90 -11.78 -4.62 14.60
C GLU A 90 -11.00 -3.45 14.00
N VAL A 91 -11.31 -3.15 12.75
CA VAL A 91 -10.67 -2.06 12.02
C VAL A 91 -11.67 -0.94 11.80
N PRO A 92 -11.57 0.17 12.55
CA PRO A 92 -12.39 1.36 12.33
C PRO A 92 -12.14 1.94 10.93
N GLN A 93 -13.16 2.59 10.36
CA GLN A 93 -13.06 3.20 9.04
C GLN A 93 -11.98 4.29 8.97
N GLU A 94 -11.74 5.01 10.07
CA GLU A 94 -10.72 6.04 10.17
C GLU A 94 -9.28 5.51 10.07
N TRP A 95 -9.06 4.19 10.26
CA TRP A 95 -7.77 3.55 10.08
C TRP A 95 -7.49 3.17 8.62
N ILE A 96 -8.42 3.41 7.70
CA ILE A 96 -8.22 3.21 6.28
C ILE A 96 -7.97 4.56 5.62
N ILE A 97 -6.70 4.87 5.43
CA ILE A 97 -6.22 6.20 5.05
C ILE A 97 -5.82 6.19 3.58
N SER A 98 -6.34 7.15 2.82
CA SER A 98 -5.93 7.32 1.42
C SER A 98 -4.54 7.94 1.32
N ASP A 99 -3.73 7.44 0.39
CA ASP A 99 -2.36 7.92 0.15
C ASP A 99 -2.21 8.71 -1.15
N ARG A 100 -3.28 8.87 -1.92
CA ARG A 100 -3.21 9.57 -3.21
C ARG A 100 -4.54 10.07 -3.70
N ASP A 101 -4.46 11.03 -4.60
CA ASP A 101 -5.59 11.54 -5.35
C ASP A 101 -6.06 10.52 -6.41
N MET A 102 -7.37 10.30 -6.48
CA MET A 102 -7.97 9.32 -7.39
C MET A 102 -7.92 9.73 -8.87
N GLU A 103 -7.89 11.02 -9.16
CA GLU A 103 -7.93 11.54 -10.53
C GLU A 103 -6.53 11.60 -11.16
N CYS A 104 -5.60 12.25 -10.46
CA CYS A 104 -4.23 12.46 -10.97
C CYS A 104 -3.21 11.42 -10.49
N GLY A 105 -3.54 10.62 -9.46
CA GLY A 105 -2.66 9.60 -8.91
C GLY A 105 -1.46 10.13 -8.13
N VAL A 106 -1.42 11.43 -7.87
CA VAL A 106 -0.35 12.04 -7.07
C VAL A 106 -0.41 11.51 -5.65
N VAL A 107 0.71 10.98 -5.17
CA VAL A 107 0.82 10.48 -3.79
C VAL A 107 0.79 11.68 -2.84
N LYS A 108 -0.17 11.64 -1.92
CA LYS A 108 -0.37 12.66 -0.89
C LYS A 108 -0.93 11.97 0.35
N VAL A 109 -0.14 11.94 1.39
CA VAL A 109 -0.55 11.43 2.70
C VAL A 109 -0.96 12.61 3.58
N ASP A 110 -1.99 12.44 4.39
CA ASP A 110 -2.46 13.43 5.35
C ASP A 110 -2.88 12.69 6.64
N ILE A 111 -1.97 12.62 7.59
CA ILE A 111 -2.12 11.82 8.81
C ILE A 111 -2.00 12.73 10.04
N HIS A 112 -3.03 12.66 10.88
CA HIS A 112 -3.12 13.33 12.17
C HIS A 112 -3.59 12.32 13.22
N PRO A 113 -2.70 11.52 13.82
CA PRO A 113 -3.08 10.47 14.77
C PRO A 113 -3.83 11.01 15.97
N ASP A 114 -3.47 12.20 16.46
CA ASP A 114 -4.08 12.89 17.60
C ASP A 114 -5.54 13.32 17.36
N GLN A 115 -5.98 13.39 16.10
CA GLN A 115 -7.36 13.73 15.72
C GLN A 115 -8.25 12.50 15.54
N MET A 116 -7.65 11.29 15.54
CA MET A 116 -8.40 10.05 15.44
C MET A 116 -9.02 9.71 16.81
N LYS A 117 -10.24 9.21 16.78
CA LYS A 117 -10.96 8.78 17.99
C LYS A 117 -10.21 7.66 18.71
N ASP A 118 -9.63 6.76 17.96
CA ASP A 118 -8.80 5.67 18.46
C ASP A 118 -7.46 5.68 17.71
N MET A 119 -6.46 6.29 18.37
CA MET A 119 -5.14 6.51 17.76
C MET A 119 -4.45 5.17 17.50
N PRO A 120 -4.03 4.88 16.25
CA PRO A 120 -3.25 3.68 15.96
C PRO A 120 -1.87 3.76 16.61
N THR A 121 -1.20 2.64 16.74
CA THR A 121 0.19 2.53 17.22
C THR A 121 1.14 2.07 16.11
N ALA A 122 0.58 1.64 14.99
CA ALA A 122 1.35 1.23 13.81
C ALA A 122 0.61 1.54 12.51
N PHE A 123 1.37 1.67 11.44
CA PHE A 123 0.87 1.91 10.08
C PHE A 123 1.43 0.87 9.13
N VAL A 124 0.56 0.19 8.41
CA VAL A 124 0.90 -0.67 7.27
C VAL A 124 0.65 0.13 5.99
N CYS A 125 1.73 0.49 5.31
CA CYS A 125 1.68 1.30 4.11
C CYS A 125 1.71 0.43 2.85
N ASN A 126 0.98 0.86 1.82
CA ASN A 126 0.94 0.11 0.57
C ASN A 126 2.28 0.10 -0.19
N SER A 127 3.23 0.97 0.14
CA SER A 127 4.57 1.03 -0.45
C SER A 127 5.55 1.74 0.46
N ASP A 128 6.85 1.56 0.22
CA ASP A 128 7.90 2.29 0.95
C ASP A 128 7.84 3.79 0.71
N LEU A 129 7.43 4.23 -0.49
CA LEU A 129 7.20 5.64 -0.76
C LEU A 129 6.11 6.21 0.17
N THR A 130 5.00 5.52 0.31
CA THR A 130 3.93 5.92 1.22
C THR A 130 4.40 5.88 2.68
N ALA A 131 5.15 4.83 3.06
CA ALA A 131 5.71 4.70 4.40
C ALA A 131 6.66 5.86 4.74
N SER A 132 7.55 6.24 3.82
CA SER A 132 8.46 7.38 4.04
C SER A 132 7.70 8.70 4.24
N MET A 133 6.61 8.92 3.52
CA MET A 133 5.77 10.11 3.69
C MET A 133 5.04 10.11 5.03
N VAL A 134 4.56 8.92 5.48
CA VAL A 134 3.97 8.74 6.83
C VAL A 134 4.99 9.09 7.90
N ILE A 135 6.20 8.53 7.82
CA ILE A 135 7.28 8.78 8.78
C ILE A 135 7.58 10.27 8.85
N ASN A 136 7.82 10.92 7.71
CA ASN A 136 8.12 12.34 7.66
C ASN A 136 7.02 13.19 8.31
N GLN A 137 5.74 12.89 8.04
CA GLN A 137 4.63 13.62 8.66
C GLN A 137 4.53 13.40 10.17
N LEU A 138 4.78 12.18 10.64
CA LEU A 138 4.79 11.89 12.08
C LEU A 138 5.93 12.66 12.77
N GLU A 139 7.12 12.68 12.18
CA GLU A 139 8.29 13.40 12.71
C GLU A 139 8.08 14.93 12.70
N GLU A 140 7.47 15.49 11.65
CA GLU A 140 7.08 16.90 11.59
C GLU A 140 6.09 17.29 12.70
N GLN A 141 5.25 16.34 13.17
CA GLN A 141 4.34 16.52 14.29
C GLN A 141 4.99 16.27 15.66
N GLY A 142 6.28 15.91 15.68
CA GLY A 142 7.07 15.68 16.89
C GLY A 142 7.04 14.25 17.44
N TYR A 143 6.47 13.32 16.71
CA TYR A 143 6.52 11.90 17.05
C TYR A 143 7.84 11.27 16.59
N ARG A 144 8.19 10.14 17.20
CA ARG A 144 9.41 9.38 16.86
C ARG A 144 9.02 8.03 16.27
N VAL A 145 9.66 7.66 15.19
CA VAL A 145 9.55 6.35 14.57
C VAL A 145 10.88 5.62 14.74
N PRO A 146 10.92 4.42 15.31
CA PRO A 146 9.80 3.54 15.71
C PRO A 146 9.30 3.69 17.16
N GLN A 147 9.78 4.65 17.98
CA GLN A 147 9.53 4.68 19.41
C GLN A 147 8.07 4.98 19.78
N ASP A 148 7.42 5.87 19.05
CA ASP A 148 6.03 6.28 19.31
C ASP A 148 5.06 5.59 18.31
N PHE A 149 5.51 5.30 17.10
CA PHE A 149 4.77 4.58 16.06
C PHE A 149 5.68 3.62 15.30
N SER A 150 5.18 2.43 14.97
CA SER A 150 5.81 1.53 13.99
C SER A 150 5.22 1.79 12.59
N VAL A 151 6.05 1.74 11.57
CA VAL A 151 5.64 1.95 10.17
C VAL A 151 6.28 0.88 9.30
N ASP A 152 5.43 0.11 8.61
CA ASP A 152 5.86 -0.87 7.61
C ASP A 152 5.56 -0.37 6.20
N GLY A 153 6.43 -0.69 5.24
CA GLY A 153 6.25 -0.46 3.82
C GLY A 153 6.08 -1.74 3.03
N PHE A 154 6.12 -1.62 1.72
CA PHE A 154 6.13 -2.73 0.77
C PHE A 154 7.04 -2.33 -0.40
N ASP A 155 7.68 -3.29 -1.06
CA ASP A 155 8.58 -3.21 -2.22
C ASP A 155 10.07 -3.36 -1.85
N ASN A 156 10.50 -3.08 -0.62
CA ASN A 156 11.90 -2.99 -0.20
C ASN A 156 12.72 -2.07 -1.14
N TYR A 157 12.13 -0.93 -1.48
CA TYR A 157 12.73 0.06 -2.35
C TYR A 157 12.65 1.47 -1.76
N LEU A 158 13.76 1.93 -1.23
CA LEU A 158 13.90 3.28 -0.71
C LEU A 158 14.51 4.20 -1.77
N PHE A 159 13.80 5.26 -2.09
CA PHE A 159 14.34 6.35 -2.90
C PHE A 159 15.38 7.10 -2.06
N PRO A 160 16.62 7.27 -2.56
CA PRO A 160 17.63 8.03 -1.82
C PRO A 160 17.15 9.44 -1.43
N GLY A 161 17.24 9.77 -0.15
CA GLY A 161 16.90 11.09 0.38
C GLY A 161 15.42 11.31 0.71
N LEU A 162 14.57 10.27 0.67
CA LEU A 162 13.17 10.39 1.07
C LEU A 162 12.95 10.17 2.57
N CYS A 163 13.74 9.32 3.18
CA CYS A 163 13.64 8.97 4.59
C CYS A 163 14.98 8.49 5.11
N ASP A 164 15.35 8.86 6.33
CA ASP A 164 16.58 8.43 7.01
C ASP A 164 16.36 7.13 7.83
N VAL A 165 15.12 6.66 7.93
CA VAL A 165 14.73 5.46 8.69
C VAL A 165 14.68 4.25 7.76
N GLU A 166 15.26 3.13 8.17
CA GLU A 166 15.07 1.85 7.47
C GLU A 166 13.59 1.43 7.58
N ILE A 167 12.97 1.17 6.43
CA ILE A 167 11.61 0.66 6.32
C ILE A 167 11.70 -0.83 5.97
N THR A 168 10.94 -1.63 6.68
CA THR A 168 10.95 -3.10 6.52
C THR A 168 9.82 -3.55 5.62
#